data_4079e8bd6698378a34adbe431d6832ef
#
_entry.id   4079e8bd6698378a34adbe431d6832ef
#
_cell.length_a   1.000
_cell.length_b   1.000
_cell.length_c   1.000
_cell.angle_alpha   90.00
_cell.angle_beta   90.00
_cell.angle_gamma   90.00
#
_symmetry.space_group_name_H-M   'P 1'
#
loop_
_entity.id
_entity.type
_entity.pdbx_description
1 polymer ?
#
loop_
_entity_poly.entity_id
_entity_poly.type
_entity_poly.pdbx_seq_one_letter_code
_entity_poly.pdbx_strand_id
1 'polypeptide(L)'
;PSDGIGRIDAGNAILSKYELTDADRIQLRLRTDQDGLTQYFYLRRNIVKAKIPALAQNGKDLFAVNIHATAFATDDTKQQHIDKYVEVLGDIASAGNLFVTGGDLNSVPPGSEIDFCLNDMCDDEEFHIETDGGPHKEGSYFNNFEGESTLLDTLYNMYQSAIDSTVRNEPEHFTHGPSTSYEMNGIQYDRKLDYLFTNGEWISDSSKTHQAAWELSDHMPVSAIFEVED
;
A
#
# COMPACT_ATOMS: atom_id res chain seq x y z
N PRO A 1 -13.78 -6.84 16.94
CA PRO A 1 -13.37 -7.00 18.32
C PRO A 1 -14.04 -8.24 18.86
N SER A 2 -13.24 -9.23 19.19
CA SER A 2 -13.72 -10.47 19.82
C SER A 2 -13.80 -10.24 21.32
N ASP A 3 -14.98 -10.25 21.89
CA ASP A 3 -15.21 -10.09 23.32
C ASP A 3 -15.05 -11.40 24.11
N GLY A 4 -14.22 -12.33 23.72
CA GLY A 4 -14.23 -13.62 24.42
C GLY A 4 -12.88 -14.32 24.64
N ILE A 5 -11.86 -14.10 23.83
CA ILE A 5 -10.61 -14.88 23.90
C ILE A 5 -9.37 -13.99 23.95
N GLY A 6 -9.54 -12.73 24.18
CA GLY A 6 -8.51 -11.70 24.15
C GLY A 6 -8.89 -10.57 23.22
N ARG A 7 -8.45 -9.38 23.55
CA ARG A 7 -8.65 -8.19 22.72
C ARG A 7 -7.38 -7.94 21.92
N ILE A 8 -7.52 -7.93 20.59
CA ILE A 8 -6.47 -7.49 19.69
C ILE A 8 -6.94 -6.18 19.07
N ASP A 9 -6.22 -5.12 19.33
CA ASP A 9 -6.42 -3.83 18.67
C ASP A 9 -5.35 -3.68 17.59
N ALA A 10 -5.76 -3.67 16.32
CA ALA A 10 -4.89 -3.43 15.17
C ALA A 10 -5.49 -2.33 14.30
N GLY A 11 -4.67 -1.50 13.69
CA GLY A 11 -5.12 -0.41 12.84
C GLY A 11 -3.98 0.43 12.30
N ASN A 12 -4.34 1.39 11.44
CA ASN A 12 -3.42 2.38 10.91
C ASN A 12 -3.18 3.50 11.94
N ALA A 13 -2.00 4.11 11.87
CA ALA A 13 -1.65 5.23 12.72
C ALA A 13 -0.91 6.32 11.92
N ILE A 14 -1.06 7.55 12.34
CA ILE A 14 -0.26 8.69 11.90
C ILE A 14 0.45 9.24 13.12
N LEU A 15 1.77 9.31 13.07
CA LEU A 15 2.62 9.92 14.09
C LEU A 15 3.21 11.20 13.53
N SER A 16 3.16 12.29 14.28
CA SER A 16 3.63 13.60 13.84
C SER A 16 4.36 14.32 14.97
N LYS A 17 5.35 15.15 14.59
CA LYS A 17 5.96 16.15 15.48
C LYS A 17 5.09 17.40 15.64
N TYR A 18 4.12 17.55 14.76
CA TYR A 18 3.19 18.68 14.74
C TYR A 18 1.84 18.23 15.27
N GLU A 19 1.05 19.19 15.75
CA GLU A 19 -0.33 18.95 16.11
C GLU A 19 -1.11 18.38 14.92
N LEU A 20 -1.95 17.39 15.18
CA LEU A 20 -2.87 16.80 14.23
C LEU A 20 -4.29 17.23 14.60
N THR A 21 -5.04 17.71 13.61
CA THR A 21 -6.45 18.10 13.77
C THR A 21 -7.32 17.41 12.73
N ASP A 22 -8.64 17.52 12.85
CA ASP A 22 -9.62 16.97 11.91
C ASP A 22 -9.34 15.51 11.55
N ALA A 23 -8.92 14.73 12.56
CA ALA A 23 -8.62 13.32 12.37
C ALA A 23 -9.90 12.52 12.10
N ASP A 24 -9.86 11.69 11.08
CA ASP A 24 -10.99 10.85 10.67
C ASP A 24 -10.50 9.45 10.31
N ARG A 25 -11.37 8.47 10.58
CA ARG A 25 -11.16 7.06 10.21
C ARG A 25 -12.27 6.58 9.30
N ILE A 26 -11.93 6.26 8.07
CA ILE A 26 -12.85 5.79 7.05
C ILE A 26 -12.75 4.27 6.99
N GLN A 27 -13.83 3.58 7.36
CA GLN A 27 -13.90 2.12 7.30
C GLN A 27 -13.95 1.67 5.84
N LEU A 28 -13.08 0.75 5.45
CA LEU A 28 -13.10 0.09 4.16
C LEU A 28 -14.02 -1.13 4.19
N ARG A 29 -14.46 -1.56 3.00
CA ARG A 29 -15.34 -2.72 2.83
C ARG A 29 -14.68 -3.99 3.38
N LEU A 30 -15.48 -4.88 3.92
CA LEU A 30 -15.05 -6.23 4.31
C LEU A 30 -15.03 -7.14 3.07
N ARG A 31 -14.09 -8.06 3.05
CA ARG A 31 -14.04 -9.14 2.06
C ARG A 31 -15.31 -9.97 2.12
N THR A 32 -15.79 -10.42 0.98
CA THR A 32 -16.98 -11.28 0.85
C THR A 32 -16.63 -12.69 0.36
N ASP A 33 -15.38 -12.92 -0.04
CA ASP A 33 -14.82 -14.18 -0.51
C ASP A 33 -14.39 -15.12 0.65
N GLN A 34 -14.57 -14.73 1.89
CA GLN A 34 -14.25 -15.51 3.08
C GLN A 34 -15.49 -16.11 3.73
N ASP A 35 -15.33 -17.28 4.36
CA ASP A 35 -16.37 -17.83 5.22
C ASP A 35 -16.64 -16.92 6.45
N GLY A 36 -17.80 -17.08 7.07
CA GLY A 36 -18.25 -16.17 8.14
C GLY A 36 -17.35 -16.16 9.38
N LEU A 37 -16.65 -17.27 9.68
CA LEU A 37 -15.74 -17.36 10.83
C LEU A 37 -14.43 -16.63 10.51
N THR A 38 -13.86 -16.88 9.36
CA THR A 38 -12.65 -16.17 8.87
C THR A 38 -12.92 -14.69 8.79
N GLN A 39 -14.04 -14.27 8.20
CA GLN A 39 -14.43 -12.85 8.11
C GLN A 39 -14.59 -12.20 9.49
N TYR A 40 -15.10 -12.92 10.48
CA TYR A 40 -15.26 -12.40 11.84
C TYR A 40 -13.90 -12.04 12.49
N PHE A 41 -12.86 -12.84 12.26
CA PHE A 41 -11.51 -12.62 12.80
C PHE A 41 -10.62 -11.78 11.88
N TYR A 42 -11.05 -11.52 10.64
CA TYR A 42 -10.26 -10.76 9.68
C TYR A 42 -10.07 -9.31 10.10
N LEU A 43 -8.88 -8.77 9.88
CA LEU A 43 -8.55 -7.38 10.20
C LEU A 43 -9.42 -6.42 9.39
N ARG A 44 -10.11 -5.53 10.07
CA ARG A 44 -10.91 -4.48 9.44
C ARG A 44 -10.01 -3.39 8.92
N ARG A 45 -9.90 -3.31 7.61
CA ARG A 45 -9.08 -2.31 6.91
C ARG A 45 -9.74 -0.94 6.96
N ASN A 46 -8.93 0.10 6.98
CA ASN A 46 -9.42 1.48 7.03
C ASN A 46 -8.40 2.45 6.42
N ILE A 47 -8.87 3.66 6.13
CA ILE A 47 -8.06 4.83 5.85
C ILE A 47 -8.12 5.72 7.09
N VAL A 48 -6.96 6.25 7.47
CA VAL A 48 -6.87 7.29 8.52
C VAL A 48 -6.33 8.55 7.87
N LYS A 49 -6.97 9.69 8.12
CA LYS A 49 -6.49 11.00 7.67
C LYS A 49 -6.49 11.99 8.83
N ALA A 50 -5.56 12.93 8.78
CA ALA A 50 -5.50 14.05 9.72
C ALA A 50 -4.87 15.26 9.03
N LYS A 51 -5.29 16.46 9.44
CA LYS A 51 -4.71 17.71 9.01
C LYS A 51 -3.51 18.09 9.88
N ILE A 52 -2.51 18.71 9.27
CA ILE A 52 -1.30 19.22 9.91
C ILE A 52 -1.28 20.76 9.74
N PRO A 53 -1.95 21.52 10.63
CA PRO A 53 -2.10 22.98 10.45
C PRO A 53 -0.78 23.74 10.39
N ALA A 54 0.24 23.27 11.10
CA ALA A 54 1.56 23.89 11.11
C ALA A 54 2.31 23.83 9.76
N LEU A 55 1.83 22.99 8.83
CA LEU A 55 2.41 22.82 7.49
C LEU A 55 1.46 23.31 6.39
N ALA A 56 0.44 24.08 6.74
CA ALA A 56 -0.41 24.75 5.75
C ALA A 56 0.41 25.79 4.98
N GLN A 57 0.23 25.82 3.66
CA GLN A 57 1.01 26.70 2.78
C GLN A 57 0.12 27.35 1.70
N ASN A 58 0.34 28.64 1.45
CA ASN A 58 -0.39 29.40 0.43
C ASN A 58 -1.93 29.28 0.55
N GLY A 59 -2.45 29.18 1.79
CA GLY A 59 -3.88 29.03 2.06
C GLY A 59 -4.43 27.62 1.83
N LYS A 60 -3.57 26.65 1.58
CA LYS A 60 -3.92 25.23 1.45
C LYS A 60 -3.55 24.48 2.73
N ASP A 61 -4.46 23.71 3.26
CA ASP A 61 -4.16 22.79 4.36
C ASP A 61 -3.35 21.58 3.84
N LEU A 62 -2.47 21.02 4.69
CA LEU A 62 -1.79 19.76 4.41
C LEU A 62 -2.42 18.63 5.22
N PHE A 63 -2.77 17.55 4.54
CA PHE A 63 -3.28 16.32 5.14
C PHE A 63 -2.26 15.20 5.08
N ALA A 64 -2.12 14.46 6.17
CA ALA A 64 -1.50 13.14 6.16
C ALA A 64 -2.60 12.09 6.04
N VAL A 65 -2.41 11.12 5.14
CA VAL A 65 -3.36 10.02 4.91
C VAL A 65 -2.60 8.70 4.94
N ASN A 66 -3.16 7.70 5.62
CA ASN A 66 -2.58 6.36 5.69
C ASN A 66 -3.64 5.30 5.40
N ILE A 67 -3.28 4.31 4.60
CA ILE A 67 -4.13 3.17 4.24
C ILE A 67 -3.38 1.86 4.50
N HIS A 68 -4.13 0.81 4.83
CA HIS A 68 -3.71 -0.56 4.67
C HIS A 68 -4.82 -1.31 3.94
N ALA A 69 -4.63 -1.59 2.66
CA ALA A 69 -5.59 -2.28 1.83
C ALA A 69 -5.66 -3.78 2.16
N THR A 70 -6.68 -4.48 1.65
CA THR A 70 -6.78 -5.93 1.84
C THR A 70 -5.78 -6.67 0.96
N ALA A 71 -5.24 -7.77 1.50
CA ALA A 71 -4.42 -8.72 0.74
C ALA A 71 -5.27 -9.87 0.19
N PHE A 72 -4.86 -10.46 -0.92
CA PHE A 72 -5.34 -11.75 -1.45
C PHE A 72 -6.87 -11.88 -1.60
N ALA A 73 -7.59 -10.78 -1.75
CA ALA A 73 -9.01 -10.85 -2.02
C ALA A 73 -9.23 -11.31 -3.47
N THR A 74 -10.06 -12.33 -3.64
CA THR A 74 -10.45 -12.88 -4.95
C THR A 74 -11.76 -12.27 -5.47
N ASP A 75 -12.41 -11.46 -4.64
CA ASP A 75 -13.54 -10.61 -5.01
C ASP A 75 -13.08 -9.18 -5.38
N ASP A 76 -14.02 -8.29 -5.64
CA ASP A 76 -13.75 -6.90 -5.99
C ASP A 76 -13.35 -5.99 -4.80
N THR A 77 -13.12 -6.56 -3.62
CA THR A 77 -12.87 -5.80 -2.39
C THR A 77 -11.62 -4.94 -2.51
N LYS A 78 -10.53 -5.47 -3.09
CA LYS A 78 -9.28 -4.72 -3.25
C LYS A 78 -9.49 -3.52 -4.19
N GLN A 79 -10.17 -3.71 -5.32
CA GLN A 79 -10.54 -2.61 -6.21
C GLN A 79 -11.33 -1.53 -5.46
N GLN A 80 -12.33 -1.91 -4.70
CA GLN A 80 -13.14 -0.96 -3.92
C GLN A 80 -12.35 -0.24 -2.83
N HIS A 81 -11.33 -0.87 -2.26
CA HIS A 81 -10.42 -0.20 -1.32
C HIS A 81 -9.62 0.90 -2.02
N ILE A 82 -9.07 0.62 -3.20
CA ILE A 82 -8.31 1.61 -3.98
C ILE A 82 -9.21 2.71 -4.51
N ASP A 83 -10.40 2.38 -5.01
CA ASP A 83 -11.39 3.37 -5.45
C ASP A 83 -11.76 4.33 -4.31
N LYS A 84 -12.02 3.79 -3.12
CA LYS A 84 -12.31 4.62 -1.94
C LYS A 84 -11.12 5.47 -1.50
N TYR A 85 -9.92 4.95 -1.64
CA TYR A 85 -8.70 5.70 -1.36
C TYR A 85 -8.53 6.86 -2.34
N VAL A 86 -8.67 6.61 -3.63
CA VAL A 86 -8.63 7.66 -4.68
C VAL A 86 -9.72 8.71 -4.45
N GLU A 87 -10.94 8.31 -4.07
CA GLU A 87 -12.02 9.24 -3.71
C GLU A 87 -11.61 10.17 -2.55
N VAL A 88 -11.07 9.61 -1.46
CA VAL A 88 -10.63 10.40 -0.29
C VAL A 88 -9.52 11.39 -0.66
N LEU A 89 -8.55 10.97 -1.47
CA LEU A 89 -7.47 11.84 -1.95
C LEU A 89 -8.01 12.92 -2.90
N GLY A 90 -8.93 12.53 -3.78
CA GLY A 90 -9.61 13.43 -4.71
C GLY A 90 -10.44 14.50 -4.01
N ASP A 91 -11.11 14.17 -2.92
CA ASP A 91 -11.87 15.12 -2.10
C ASP A 91 -10.94 16.18 -1.48
N ILE A 92 -9.77 15.75 -0.96
CA ILE A 92 -8.77 16.68 -0.40
C ILE A 92 -8.25 17.61 -1.51
N ALA A 93 -7.85 17.05 -2.65
CA ALA A 93 -7.32 17.80 -3.78
C ALA A 93 -8.35 18.77 -4.38
N SER A 94 -9.61 18.33 -4.54
CA SER A 94 -10.71 19.14 -5.08
C SER A 94 -11.09 20.30 -4.18
N ALA A 95 -10.87 20.18 -2.87
CA ALA A 95 -10.99 21.27 -1.91
C ALA A 95 -9.82 22.27 -1.98
N GLY A 96 -8.86 22.06 -2.87
CA GLY A 96 -7.68 22.91 -3.04
C GLY A 96 -6.56 22.62 -2.04
N ASN A 97 -6.65 21.54 -1.28
CA ASN A 97 -5.69 21.19 -0.25
C ASN A 97 -4.59 20.24 -0.76
N LEU A 98 -3.53 20.14 0.02
CA LEU A 98 -2.41 19.23 -0.23
C LEU A 98 -2.52 17.99 0.64
N PHE A 99 -1.90 16.91 0.18
CA PHE A 99 -1.72 15.71 1.01
C PHE A 99 -0.37 15.05 0.79
N VAL A 100 0.10 14.39 1.83
CA VAL A 100 1.09 13.32 1.76
C VAL A 100 0.38 12.05 2.21
N THR A 101 0.55 10.97 1.45
CA THR A 101 -0.16 9.74 1.73
C THR A 101 0.71 8.52 1.48
N GLY A 102 0.42 7.42 2.17
CA GLY A 102 1.12 6.17 1.96
C GLY A 102 0.50 5.02 2.75
N GLY A 103 1.16 3.89 2.63
CA GLY A 103 0.80 2.67 3.32
C GLY A 103 0.97 1.43 2.46
N ASP A 104 0.57 0.31 3.02
CA ASP A 104 0.55 -0.98 2.34
C ASP A 104 -0.71 -1.08 1.46
N LEU A 105 -0.52 -1.07 0.15
CA LEU A 105 -1.60 -1.24 -0.84
C LEU A 105 -1.85 -2.69 -1.22
N ASN A 106 -1.01 -3.61 -0.75
CA ASN A 106 -1.11 -5.04 -1.05
C ASN A 106 -1.25 -5.36 -2.55
N SER A 107 -0.65 -4.53 -3.39
CA SER A 107 -0.62 -4.68 -4.85
C SER A 107 0.71 -4.21 -5.38
N VAL A 108 1.21 -4.88 -6.40
CA VAL A 108 2.47 -4.51 -7.06
C VAL A 108 2.30 -3.29 -7.96
N PRO A 109 3.36 -2.54 -8.28
CA PRO A 109 3.29 -1.44 -9.23
C PRO A 109 2.81 -1.92 -10.60
N PRO A 110 2.07 -1.08 -11.35
CA PRO A 110 1.61 -1.44 -12.69
C PRO A 110 2.76 -1.88 -13.61
N GLY A 111 2.59 -2.99 -14.31
CA GLY A 111 3.55 -3.56 -15.25
C GLY A 111 4.72 -4.32 -14.60
N SER A 112 4.70 -4.55 -13.28
CA SER A 112 5.76 -5.29 -12.59
C SER A 112 5.52 -6.80 -12.54
N GLU A 113 4.29 -7.25 -12.75
CA GLU A 113 3.92 -8.67 -12.71
C GLU A 113 4.71 -9.54 -13.71
N ILE A 114 5.08 -8.97 -14.85
CA ILE A 114 5.86 -9.67 -15.89
C ILE A 114 7.26 -10.03 -15.36
N ASP A 115 7.88 -9.08 -14.64
CA ASP A 115 9.24 -9.26 -14.13
C ASP A 115 9.28 -10.32 -13.04
N PHE A 116 8.27 -10.41 -12.21
CA PHE A 116 8.18 -11.42 -11.16
C PHE A 116 8.13 -12.85 -11.73
N CYS A 117 7.38 -13.07 -12.78
CA CYS A 117 7.25 -14.39 -13.38
C CYS A 117 8.44 -14.80 -14.22
N LEU A 118 9.20 -13.84 -14.77
CA LEU A 118 10.39 -14.13 -15.59
C LEU A 118 11.64 -14.41 -14.75
N ASN A 119 11.69 -13.99 -13.49
CA ASN A 119 12.88 -14.03 -12.65
C ASN A 119 12.81 -15.08 -11.52
N ASP A 120 12.27 -16.23 -11.78
CA ASP A 120 12.16 -17.38 -10.85
C ASP A 120 11.28 -17.16 -9.60
N MET A 121 10.72 -15.99 -9.41
CA MET A 121 9.85 -15.74 -8.26
C MET A 121 8.49 -16.41 -8.39
N CYS A 122 8.16 -16.86 -9.60
CA CYS A 122 7.00 -17.66 -9.92
C CYS A 122 7.36 -19.10 -10.29
N ASP A 123 8.62 -19.48 -10.24
CA ASP A 123 9.12 -20.79 -10.68
C ASP A 123 8.93 -21.90 -9.65
N ASP A 124 8.53 -21.53 -8.47
CA ASP A 124 8.21 -22.46 -7.41
C ASP A 124 6.79 -23.00 -7.61
N GLU A 125 6.62 -24.32 -7.51
CA GLU A 125 5.30 -24.97 -7.57
C GLU A 125 4.29 -24.37 -6.57
N GLU A 126 4.77 -23.66 -5.54
CA GLU A 126 3.93 -22.91 -4.64
C GLU A 126 3.31 -21.65 -5.26
N PHE A 127 3.89 -21.10 -6.31
CA PHE A 127 3.45 -19.86 -6.97
C PHE A 127 2.76 -20.11 -8.33
N HIS A 128 2.84 -21.33 -8.86
CA HIS A 128 2.21 -21.74 -10.10
C HIS A 128 1.23 -22.87 -9.85
N ILE A 129 -0.03 -22.64 -10.12
CA ILE A 129 -1.04 -23.70 -10.17
C ILE A 129 -1.55 -23.78 -11.59
N GLU A 130 -1.41 -24.93 -12.23
CA GLU A 130 -1.89 -25.17 -13.61
C GLU A 130 -3.36 -24.81 -13.82
N THR A 131 -4.15 -24.82 -12.76
CA THR A 131 -5.59 -24.53 -12.78
C THR A 131 -5.92 -23.04 -12.75
N ASP A 132 -4.96 -22.16 -12.51
CA ASP A 132 -5.21 -20.71 -12.35
C ASP A 132 -5.40 -20.00 -13.70
N GLY A 133 -5.20 -20.72 -14.82
CA GLY A 133 -5.31 -20.13 -16.16
C GLY A 133 -4.22 -19.12 -16.51
N GLY A 134 -3.21 -18.97 -15.66
CA GLY A 134 -2.11 -18.03 -15.81
C GLY A 134 -0.87 -18.47 -15.03
N PRO A 135 0.24 -17.74 -15.12
CA PRO A 135 1.50 -18.08 -14.47
C PRO A 135 1.50 -17.80 -12.95
N HIS A 136 0.38 -17.37 -12.37
CA HIS A 136 0.31 -16.91 -11.00
C HIS A 136 -0.61 -17.77 -10.16
N LYS A 137 -0.20 -18.00 -8.92
CA LYS A 137 -0.99 -18.69 -7.92
C LYS A 137 -2.15 -17.80 -7.45
N GLU A 138 -3.30 -18.42 -7.20
CA GLU A 138 -4.39 -17.78 -6.45
C GLU A 138 -3.85 -17.26 -5.11
N GLY A 139 -4.20 -16.02 -4.75
CA GLY A 139 -3.70 -15.36 -3.56
C GLY A 139 -2.39 -14.60 -3.76
N SER A 140 -1.91 -14.42 -4.99
CA SER A 140 -0.81 -13.51 -5.30
C SER A 140 -1.21 -12.03 -5.08
N TYR A 141 -0.26 -11.11 -5.23
CA TYR A 141 -0.52 -9.67 -5.10
C TYR A 141 -0.94 -9.00 -6.42
N PHE A 142 -1.14 -9.74 -7.49
CA PHE A 142 -1.42 -9.18 -8.83
C PHE A 142 -2.28 -10.07 -9.74
N ASN A 143 -2.77 -11.22 -9.26
CA ASN A 143 -3.56 -12.16 -10.07
C ASN A 143 -4.70 -12.83 -9.29
N ASN A 144 -5.36 -12.10 -8.39
CA ASN A 144 -6.51 -12.63 -7.66
C ASN A 144 -7.83 -12.35 -8.38
N PHE A 145 -7.86 -11.35 -9.26
CA PHE A 145 -9.02 -10.96 -10.06
C PHE A 145 -8.57 -10.24 -11.34
N GLU A 146 -9.45 -10.18 -12.33
CA GLU A 146 -9.18 -9.49 -13.59
C GLU A 146 -8.89 -8.00 -13.36
N GLY A 147 -7.76 -7.50 -13.85
CA GLY A 147 -7.35 -6.10 -13.74
C GLY A 147 -6.54 -5.75 -12.49
N GLU A 148 -6.20 -6.72 -11.63
CA GLU A 148 -5.39 -6.43 -10.44
C GLU A 148 -4.00 -5.85 -10.78
N SER A 149 -3.38 -6.30 -11.86
CA SER A 149 -2.07 -5.80 -12.32
C SER A 149 -2.06 -4.31 -12.70
N THR A 150 -3.23 -3.74 -12.99
CA THR A 150 -3.42 -2.31 -13.33
C THR A 150 -4.10 -1.52 -12.21
N LEU A 151 -4.32 -2.14 -11.06
CA LEU A 151 -5.09 -1.58 -9.95
C LEU A 151 -4.57 -0.21 -9.48
N LEU A 152 -3.26 -0.01 -9.49
CA LEU A 152 -2.63 1.21 -9.01
C LEU A 152 -2.41 2.26 -10.13
N ASP A 153 -2.79 1.99 -11.38
CA ASP A 153 -2.63 2.93 -12.51
C ASP A 153 -3.20 4.31 -12.19
N THR A 154 -4.38 4.34 -11.58
CA THR A 154 -5.05 5.61 -11.24
C THR A 154 -4.20 6.46 -10.29
N LEU A 155 -3.58 5.85 -9.27
CA LEU A 155 -2.72 6.57 -8.33
C LEU A 155 -1.46 7.11 -9.02
N TYR A 156 -0.79 6.30 -9.83
CA TYR A 156 0.40 6.72 -10.57
C TYR A 156 0.12 7.78 -11.65
N ASN A 157 -1.07 7.76 -12.24
CA ASN A 157 -1.48 8.74 -13.25
C ASN A 157 -1.94 10.07 -12.65
N MET A 158 -2.51 10.06 -11.44
CA MET A 158 -3.08 11.26 -10.82
C MET A 158 -2.12 11.97 -9.87
N TYR A 159 -1.19 11.25 -9.24
CA TYR A 159 -0.39 11.75 -8.13
C TYR A 159 1.09 11.42 -8.31
N GLN A 160 1.94 12.22 -7.70
CA GLN A 160 3.38 11.96 -7.70
C GLN A 160 3.72 10.83 -6.71
N SER A 161 4.28 9.75 -7.23
CA SER A 161 4.90 8.72 -6.40
C SER A 161 6.27 9.21 -5.91
N ALA A 162 6.61 8.92 -4.65
CA ALA A 162 7.92 9.27 -4.10
C ALA A 162 9.07 8.49 -4.76
N ILE A 163 8.80 7.28 -5.24
CA ILE A 163 9.72 6.49 -6.05
C ILE A 163 9.26 6.58 -7.49
N ASP A 164 10.15 7.01 -8.36
CA ASP A 164 9.87 7.20 -9.77
C ASP A 164 9.25 5.96 -10.41
N SER A 165 8.26 6.16 -11.25
CA SER A 165 7.55 5.07 -11.91
C SER A 165 8.43 4.23 -12.84
N THR A 166 9.57 4.75 -13.31
CA THR A 166 10.50 4.03 -14.18
C THR A 166 11.40 3.05 -13.43
N VAL A 167 11.64 3.29 -12.12
CA VAL A 167 12.52 2.46 -11.28
C VAL A 167 11.75 1.68 -10.19
N ARG A 168 10.44 1.75 -10.20
CA ARG A 168 9.57 1.12 -9.18
C ARG A 168 9.74 -0.40 -9.02
N ASN A 169 10.24 -1.07 -10.05
CA ASN A 169 10.47 -2.52 -10.07
C ASN A 169 11.92 -2.91 -9.76
N GLU A 170 12.79 -1.92 -9.50
CA GLU A 170 14.16 -2.22 -9.10
C GLU A 170 14.19 -2.83 -7.69
N PRO A 171 14.97 -3.91 -7.46
CA PRO A 171 14.97 -4.61 -6.19
C PRO A 171 15.26 -3.73 -4.97
N GLU A 172 16.02 -2.65 -5.14
CA GLU A 172 16.32 -1.67 -4.10
C GLU A 172 15.08 -0.90 -3.59
N HIS A 173 13.98 -0.94 -4.36
CA HIS A 173 12.71 -0.31 -4.01
C HIS A 173 11.67 -1.31 -3.48
N PHE A 174 12.00 -2.58 -3.40
CA PHE A 174 11.11 -3.58 -2.83
C PHE A 174 10.93 -3.36 -1.33
N THR A 175 9.69 -3.45 -0.89
CA THR A 175 9.31 -3.17 0.50
C THR A 175 8.87 -4.40 1.26
N HIS A 176 8.56 -5.51 0.58
CA HIS A 176 8.13 -6.74 1.20
C HIS A 176 9.28 -7.74 1.23
N GLY A 177 9.56 -8.27 2.43
CA GLY A 177 10.51 -9.35 2.63
C GLY A 177 9.80 -10.71 2.63
N PRO A 178 10.44 -11.77 2.14
CA PRO A 178 9.89 -13.10 2.28
C PRO A 178 9.68 -13.43 3.76
N SER A 179 8.62 -14.14 4.07
CA SER A 179 8.44 -14.66 5.43
C SER A 179 9.70 -15.46 5.80
N THR A 180 10.07 -15.47 7.08
CA THR A 180 11.29 -16.08 7.63
C THR A 180 11.52 -17.56 7.27
N SER A 181 10.56 -18.21 6.62
CA SER A 181 10.64 -19.57 6.11
C SER A 181 11.04 -19.66 4.63
N TYR A 182 11.21 -18.55 3.94
CA TYR A 182 11.43 -18.51 2.48
C TYR A 182 12.68 -17.71 2.14
N GLU A 183 13.84 -18.36 2.23
CA GLU A 183 15.07 -17.86 1.59
C GLU A 183 15.04 -18.25 0.11
N MET A 184 14.32 -17.49 -0.72
CA MET A 184 14.43 -17.63 -2.16
C MET A 184 15.77 -17.09 -2.65
N ASN A 185 16.68 -17.99 -2.99
CA ASN A 185 17.94 -17.70 -3.70
C ASN A 185 18.77 -16.53 -3.12
N GLY A 186 18.69 -16.27 -1.83
CA GLY A 186 19.40 -15.16 -1.17
C GLY A 186 18.76 -13.79 -1.41
N ILE A 187 17.59 -13.70 -2.00
CA ILE A 187 16.81 -12.46 -2.13
C ILE A 187 16.02 -12.26 -0.85
N GLN A 188 16.36 -11.19 -0.12
CA GLN A 188 15.66 -10.81 1.11
C GLN A 188 14.33 -10.09 0.85
N TYR A 189 14.12 -9.58 -0.36
CA TYR A 189 12.97 -8.77 -0.76
C TYR A 189 12.43 -9.27 -2.09
N ASP A 190 11.11 -9.33 -2.20
CA ASP A 190 10.49 -9.94 -3.37
C ASP A 190 9.66 -8.96 -4.20
N ARG A 191 9.10 -7.90 -3.58
CA ARG A 191 8.22 -6.95 -4.29
C ARG A 191 8.02 -5.64 -3.54
N LYS A 192 7.43 -4.67 -4.25
CA LYS A 192 7.01 -3.39 -3.68
C LYS A 192 5.50 -3.44 -3.37
N LEU A 193 5.13 -3.23 -2.11
CA LEU A 193 3.73 -3.17 -1.64
C LEU A 193 3.42 -1.86 -0.91
N ASP A 194 4.44 -1.16 -0.42
CA ASP A 194 4.31 0.06 0.35
C ASP A 194 4.70 1.28 -0.49
N TYR A 195 3.89 2.31 -0.43
CA TYR A 195 3.95 3.46 -1.32
C TYR A 195 3.84 4.78 -0.57
N LEU A 196 4.39 5.84 -1.17
CA LEU A 196 4.14 7.22 -0.81
C LEU A 196 3.72 7.99 -2.06
N PHE A 197 2.63 8.76 -1.96
CA PHE A 197 2.12 9.64 -3.00
C PHE A 197 1.81 11.03 -2.45
N THR A 198 1.75 12.02 -3.34
CA THR A 198 1.33 13.39 -3.04
C THR A 198 0.69 14.05 -4.25
N ASN A 199 -0.16 15.05 -4.03
CA ASN A 199 -0.58 16.00 -5.06
C ASN A 199 0.24 17.30 -5.05
N GLY A 200 1.27 17.38 -4.20
CA GLY A 200 2.32 18.40 -4.21
C GLY A 200 3.60 17.85 -4.82
N GLU A 201 4.75 18.25 -4.29
CA GLU A 201 6.04 17.84 -4.85
C GLU A 201 6.92 17.15 -3.80
N TRP A 202 7.61 16.09 -4.23
CA TRP A 202 8.71 15.49 -3.48
C TRP A 202 10.02 16.18 -3.86
N ILE A 203 10.89 16.38 -2.86
CA ILE A 203 12.27 16.79 -3.17
C ILE A 203 12.94 15.65 -3.95
N SER A 204 13.50 15.98 -5.10
CA SER A 204 14.19 15.02 -5.97
C SER A 204 15.24 14.22 -5.20
N ASP A 205 15.35 12.94 -5.51
CA ASP A 205 16.34 12.00 -4.93
C ASP A 205 16.25 11.86 -3.39
N SER A 206 15.14 12.29 -2.77
CA SER A 206 14.93 12.18 -1.33
C SER A 206 14.28 10.87 -0.90
N SER A 207 13.70 10.13 -1.84
CA SER A 207 12.99 8.89 -1.56
C SER A 207 13.95 7.73 -1.29
N LYS A 208 13.57 6.88 -0.34
CA LYS A 208 14.38 5.72 0.03
C LYS A 208 13.52 4.60 0.62
N THR A 209 13.81 3.37 0.22
CA THR A 209 13.36 2.15 0.92
C THR A 209 14.48 1.70 1.88
N HIS A 210 14.12 1.51 3.16
CA HIS A 210 15.07 1.20 4.22
C HIS A 210 15.21 -0.31 4.44
N GLN A 211 15.78 -1.01 3.49
CA GLN A 211 15.90 -2.47 3.50
C GLN A 211 16.77 -3.02 4.63
N ALA A 212 17.65 -2.21 5.21
CA ALA A 212 18.42 -2.61 6.40
C ALA A 212 17.55 -2.84 7.66
N ALA A 213 16.27 -2.48 7.61
CA ALA A 213 15.30 -2.69 8.70
C ALA A 213 14.61 -4.06 8.67
N TRP A 214 15.01 -4.99 7.81
CA TRP A 214 14.37 -6.28 7.57
C TRP A 214 14.20 -7.16 8.82
N GLU A 215 15.09 -7.02 9.82
CA GLU A 215 14.97 -7.75 11.10
C GLU A 215 13.80 -7.27 11.97
N LEU A 216 13.20 -6.12 11.64
CA LEU A 216 12.15 -5.51 12.45
C LEU A 216 10.74 -5.83 11.95
N SER A 217 10.60 -6.14 10.66
CA SER A 217 9.31 -6.37 10.01
C SER A 217 9.53 -7.08 8.68
N ASP A 218 8.52 -7.77 8.18
CA ASP A 218 8.40 -8.27 6.81
C ASP A 218 8.09 -7.15 5.80
N HIS A 219 7.81 -5.93 6.26
CA HIS A 219 7.68 -4.73 5.45
C HIS A 219 8.75 -3.70 5.77
N MET A 220 9.35 -3.12 4.73
CA MET A 220 10.43 -2.15 4.84
C MET A 220 9.88 -0.72 4.85
N PRO A 221 10.40 0.15 5.73
CA PRO A 221 10.00 1.55 5.75
C PRO A 221 10.36 2.26 4.44
N VAL A 222 9.45 3.10 3.95
CA VAL A 222 9.69 4.03 2.83
C VAL A 222 9.69 5.45 3.38
N SER A 223 10.65 6.26 2.96
CA SER A 223 10.72 7.68 3.30
C SER A 223 10.87 8.56 2.06
N ALA A 224 10.40 9.79 2.15
CA ALA A 224 10.62 10.85 1.18
C ALA A 224 10.51 12.21 1.88
N ILE A 225 11.05 13.26 1.27
CA ILE A 225 10.94 14.62 1.76
C ILE A 225 9.93 15.36 0.89
N PHE A 226 8.85 15.81 1.53
CA PHE A 226 7.83 16.64 0.89
C PHE A 226 8.28 18.11 0.92
N GLU A 227 8.13 18.79 -0.21
CA GLU A 227 8.48 20.22 -0.29
C GLU A 227 7.35 21.07 0.31
N VAL A 228 7.71 21.92 1.27
CA VAL A 228 6.80 22.92 1.85
C VAL A 228 7.30 24.29 1.42
N GLU A 229 6.50 24.98 0.62
CA GLU A 229 6.78 26.36 0.21
C GLU A 229 6.55 27.32 1.37
N ASP A 230 7.46 28.28 1.54
CA ASP A 230 7.40 29.33 2.55
C ASP A 230 6.26 30.37 2.32
#